data_58e2b8476850fea0757369961be02f90
#
_entry.id   58e2b8476850fea0757369961be02f90
#
_cell.length_a   1.000
_cell.length_b   1.000
_cell.length_c   1.000
_cell.angle_alpha   90.00
_cell.angle_beta   90.00
_cell.angle_gamma   90.00
#
_symmetry.space_group_name_H-M   'P 1'
#
loop_
_entity.id
_entity.type
_entity.pdbx_description
1 polymer ?
#
loop_
_entity_poly.entity_id
_entity_poly.type
_entity_poly.pdbx_seq_one_letter_code
_entity_poly.pdbx_strand_id
1 'polypeptide(L)'
;MPKLSDDEIRVLFSQQVRDGLSYIDSDIAKRRELSIDYINMVMADLPVQSKGRSGVMDGTVGSSIGMMMPSLMRIVAGGPTIGEYIAQGIDDEKACKQATDYANTIVLRQDNEGERILYEWAYDALTQIVGVVKLYWQEKFDESKEKFENISDDQLADLVQKMGGSTELEITGHSSESTEQLVEDPNGLMPPQMVVTTLHTVEVTRRINKPCLATHKPAADC
;
A
#
# COMPACT_ATOMS: atom_id res chain seq x y z
N MET A 1 -28.04 11.80 -10.42
CA MET A 1 -28.60 10.96 -9.37
C MET A 1 -29.26 11.86 -8.34
N PRO A 2 -30.51 11.58 -7.90
CA PRO A 2 -31.15 12.36 -6.85
C PRO A 2 -30.30 12.25 -5.57
N LYS A 3 -30.06 13.36 -4.91
CA LYS A 3 -29.38 13.38 -3.60
C LYS A 3 -30.39 12.84 -2.58
N LEU A 4 -29.98 11.78 -1.88
CA LEU A 4 -30.71 11.24 -0.74
C LEU A 4 -30.74 12.27 0.40
N SER A 5 -31.86 12.34 1.11
CA SER A 5 -31.95 13.17 2.32
C SER A 5 -31.18 12.51 3.49
N ASP A 6 -30.78 13.30 4.48
CA ASP A 6 -30.05 12.80 5.65
C ASP A 6 -30.82 11.70 6.41
N ASP A 7 -32.15 11.78 6.43
CA ASP A 7 -32.99 10.78 7.07
C ASP A 7 -33.05 9.47 6.28
N GLU A 8 -33.07 9.54 4.95
CA GLU A 8 -32.99 8.33 4.09
C GLU A 8 -31.63 7.64 4.23
N ILE A 9 -30.54 8.41 4.32
CA ILE A 9 -29.20 7.88 4.56
C ILE A 9 -29.14 7.17 5.91
N ARG A 10 -29.69 7.76 6.97
CA ARG A 10 -29.73 7.15 8.31
C ARG A 10 -30.53 5.84 8.34
N VAL A 11 -31.66 5.81 7.64
CA VAL A 11 -32.49 4.58 7.55
C VAL A 11 -31.73 3.49 6.81
N LEU A 12 -31.14 3.79 5.66
CA LEU A 12 -30.33 2.85 4.88
C LEU A 12 -29.15 2.31 5.69
N PHE A 13 -28.42 3.21 6.37
CA PHE A 13 -27.28 2.82 7.20
C PHE A 13 -27.72 1.91 8.38
N SER A 14 -28.78 2.26 9.09
CA SER A 14 -29.28 1.44 10.19
C SER A 14 -29.84 0.09 9.74
N GLN A 15 -30.34 0.00 8.51
CA GLN A 15 -30.75 -1.26 7.92
C GLN A 15 -29.53 -2.13 7.57
N GLN A 16 -28.52 -1.57 6.92
CA GLN A 16 -27.28 -2.28 6.60
C GLN A 16 -26.54 -2.78 7.85
N VAL A 17 -26.51 -1.98 8.92
CA VAL A 17 -25.93 -2.39 10.20
C VAL A 17 -26.71 -3.56 10.80
N ARG A 18 -28.06 -3.54 10.78
CA ARG A 18 -28.87 -4.65 11.26
C ARG A 18 -28.66 -5.93 10.43
N ASP A 19 -28.59 -5.79 9.11
CA ASP A 19 -28.34 -6.92 8.21
C ASP A 19 -26.94 -7.52 8.48
N GLY A 20 -25.94 -6.69 8.70
CA GLY A 20 -24.59 -7.12 9.08
C GLY A 20 -24.53 -7.81 10.45
N LEU A 21 -25.25 -7.29 11.44
CA LEU A 21 -25.33 -7.93 12.77
C LEU A 21 -26.05 -9.27 12.73
N SER A 22 -27.07 -9.42 11.89
CA SER A 22 -27.78 -10.71 11.73
C SER A 22 -26.89 -11.81 11.16
N TYR A 23 -25.80 -11.46 10.50
CA TYR A 23 -24.81 -12.41 9.98
C TYR A 23 -24.07 -13.14 11.11
N ILE A 24 -23.81 -12.49 12.23
CA ILE A 24 -23.08 -13.07 13.38
C ILE A 24 -23.79 -14.32 13.92
N ASP A 25 -25.12 -14.31 13.92
CA ASP A 25 -25.96 -15.44 14.38
C ASP A 25 -26.30 -16.42 13.25
N SER A 26 -25.78 -16.22 12.05
CA SER A 26 -26.07 -17.04 10.88
C SER A 26 -25.41 -18.42 10.97
N ASP A 27 -25.98 -19.41 10.27
CA ASP A 27 -25.37 -20.73 10.12
C ASP A 27 -23.99 -20.69 9.46
N ILE A 28 -23.75 -19.66 8.62
CA ILE A 28 -22.46 -19.47 7.94
C ILE A 28 -21.37 -19.10 8.94
N ALA A 29 -21.66 -18.20 9.89
CA ALA A 29 -20.70 -17.80 10.93
C ALA A 29 -20.30 -19.01 11.78
N LYS A 30 -21.28 -19.81 12.23
CA LYS A 30 -21.03 -21.04 13.00
C LYS A 30 -20.19 -22.07 12.20
N ARG A 31 -20.46 -22.23 10.91
CA ARG A 31 -19.67 -23.13 10.06
C ARG A 31 -18.23 -22.63 9.88
N ARG A 32 -18.01 -21.31 9.79
CA ARG A 32 -16.67 -20.73 9.72
C ARG A 32 -15.87 -20.99 10.98
N GLU A 33 -16.49 -20.75 12.13
CA GLU A 33 -15.90 -21.03 13.44
C GLU A 33 -15.50 -22.51 13.55
N LEU A 34 -16.42 -23.41 13.23
CA LEU A 34 -16.16 -24.85 13.21
C LEU A 34 -15.03 -25.23 12.25
N SER A 35 -14.95 -24.60 11.08
CA SER A 35 -13.87 -24.85 10.11
C SER A 35 -12.50 -24.45 10.67
N ILE A 36 -12.42 -23.31 11.36
CA ILE A 36 -11.19 -22.83 12.02
C ILE A 36 -10.79 -23.82 13.13
N ASP A 37 -11.73 -24.29 13.92
CA ASP A 37 -11.49 -25.26 14.97
C ASP A 37 -10.90 -26.56 14.42
N TYR A 38 -11.47 -27.09 13.33
CA TYR A 38 -10.92 -28.29 12.67
C TYR A 38 -9.51 -28.09 12.14
N ILE A 39 -9.21 -26.92 11.58
CA ILE A 39 -7.84 -26.60 11.09
C ILE A 39 -6.87 -26.53 12.26
N ASN A 40 -7.28 -25.96 13.38
CA ASN A 40 -6.49 -25.84 14.60
C ASN A 40 -6.47 -27.15 15.44
N MET A 41 -7.09 -28.24 14.94
CA MET A 41 -7.21 -29.50 15.62
C MET A 41 -7.99 -29.41 16.97
N VAL A 42 -8.86 -28.43 17.09
CA VAL A 42 -9.79 -28.26 18.22
C VAL A 42 -11.14 -28.85 17.81
N MET A 43 -11.48 -29.99 18.33
CA MET A 43 -12.75 -30.67 18.01
C MET A 43 -13.60 -30.78 19.26
N ALA A 44 -14.59 -29.92 19.36
CA ALA A 44 -15.52 -29.91 20.51
C ALA A 44 -16.54 -31.06 20.49
N ASP A 45 -16.75 -31.68 19.32
CA ASP A 45 -17.71 -32.76 19.06
C ASP A 45 -17.12 -34.16 19.18
N LEU A 46 -15.88 -34.28 19.65
CA LEU A 46 -15.27 -35.59 19.88
C LEU A 46 -16.00 -36.32 21.02
N PRO A 47 -16.27 -37.62 20.82
CA PRO A 47 -16.81 -38.43 21.90
C PRO A 47 -15.82 -38.47 23.07
N VAL A 48 -16.36 -38.45 24.30
CA VAL A 48 -15.56 -38.50 25.52
C VAL A 48 -14.54 -39.61 25.45
N GLN A 49 -13.27 -39.25 25.59
CA GLN A 49 -12.16 -40.21 25.50
C GLN A 49 -12.30 -41.27 26.59
N SER A 50 -12.36 -42.54 26.22
CA SER A 50 -12.30 -43.63 27.16
C SER A 50 -10.88 -43.75 27.72
N LYS A 51 -10.72 -44.06 29.01
CA LYS A 51 -9.44 -44.27 29.69
C LYS A 51 -8.55 -45.21 28.86
N GLY A 52 -7.32 -44.78 28.53
CA GLY A 52 -6.33 -45.57 27.83
C GLY A 52 -6.30 -45.41 26.31
N ARG A 53 -7.07 -44.50 25.70
CA ARG A 53 -6.96 -44.14 24.30
C ARG A 53 -6.15 -42.82 24.11
N SER A 54 -5.36 -42.80 23.04
CA SER A 54 -4.63 -41.61 22.65
C SER A 54 -5.60 -40.51 22.21
N GLY A 55 -5.37 -39.28 22.67
CA GLY A 55 -6.08 -38.06 22.24
C GLY A 55 -5.42 -37.36 21.07
N VAL A 56 -4.55 -38.04 20.31
CA VAL A 56 -3.89 -37.44 19.17
C VAL A 56 -4.89 -37.23 18.06
N MET A 57 -5.01 -35.98 17.59
CA MET A 57 -5.80 -35.58 16.44
C MET A 57 -4.91 -35.53 15.22
N ASP A 58 -5.46 -35.89 14.08
CA ASP A 58 -4.77 -35.82 12.79
C ASP A 58 -5.09 -34.51 12.11
N GLY A 59 -4.04 -33.75 11.74
CA GLY A 59 -4.10 -32.48 11.03
C GLY A 59 -4.39 -32.60 9.53
N THR A 60 -5.15 -33.61 9.10
CA THR A 60 -5.41 -33.91 7.67
C THR A 60 -6.06 -32.70 6.97
N VAL A 61 -6.94 -31.94 7.63
CA VAL A 61 -7.60 -30.77 7.04
C VAL A 61 -6.57 -29.71 6.70
N GLY A 62 -5.75 -29.29 7.65
CA GLY A 62 -4.69 -28.30 7.42
C GLY A 62 -3.66 -28.74 6.37
N SER A 63 -3.26 -30.03 6.41
CA SER A 63 -2.35 -30.61 5.42
C SER A 63 -2.94 -30.61 4.02
N SER A 64 -4.23 -30.91 3.88
CA SER A 64 -4.92 -30.88 2.58
C SER A 64 -4.97 -29.48 1.99
N ILE A 65 -5.30 -28.45 2.81
CA ILE A 65 -5.26 -27.06 2.41
C ILE A 65 -3.84 -26.66 1.98
N GLY A 66 -2.83 -27.04 2.77
CA GLY A 66 -1.42 -26.79 2.45
C GLY A 66 -0.96 -27.39 1.12
N MET A 67 -1.49 -28.55 0.73
CA MET A 67 -1.21 -29.16 -0.59
C MET A 67 -1.98 -28.49 -1.73
N MET A 68 -3.17 -27.94 -1.50
CA MET A 68 -3.97 -27.29 -2.52
C MET A 68 -3.45 -25.87 -2.85
N MET A 69 -2.93 -25.14 -1.86
CA MET A 69 -2.50 -23.76 -2.01
C MET A 69 -1.45 -23.52 -3.11
N PRO A 70 -0.35 -24.31 -3.21
CA PRO A 70 0.64 -24.10 -4.27
C PRO A 70 0.06 -24.29 -5.68
N SER A 71 -0.85 -25.25 -5.84
CA SER A 71 -1.50 -25.51 -7.12
C SER A 71 -2.41 -24.35 -7.52
N LEU A 72 -3.18 -23.83 -6.58
CA LEU A 72 -4.06 -22.70 -6.77
C LEU A 72 -3.28 -21.43 -7.08
N MET A 73 -2.21 -21.15 -6.34
CA MET A 73 -1.35 -19.98 -6.58
C MET A 73 -0.63 -20.06 -7.94
N ARG A 74 -0.27 -21.25 -8.39
CA ARG A 74 0.28 -21.42 -9.74
C ARG A 74 -0.73 -21.07 -10.83
N ILE A 75 -1.99 -21.32 -10.62
CA ILE A 75 -3.05 -20.98 -11.58
C ILE A 75 -3.32 -19.46 -11.56
N VAL A 76 -3.41 -18.86 -10.38
CA VAL A 76 -3.83 -17.47 -10.21
C VAL A 76 -2.68 -16.48 -10.42
N ALA A 77 -1.52 -16.75 -9.86
CA ALA A 77 -0.37 -15.84 -9.83
C ALA A 77 0.87 -16.36 -10.55
N GLY A 78 0.82 -17.54 -11.17
CA GLY A 78 1.98 -18.17 -11.84
C GLY A 78 2.32 -17.58 -13.20
N GLY A 79 1.47 -16.72 -13.76
CA GLY A 79 1.71 -16.03 -15.03
C GLY A 79 2.42 -14.68 -14.86
N PRO A 80 2.93 -14.11 -15.96
CA PRO A 80 3.51 -12.75 -15.96
C PRO A 80 2.46 -11.70 -15.66
N THR A 81 1.19 -11.95 -16.02
CA THR A 81 0.04 -11.10 -15.80
C THR A 81 -1.01 -11.85 -14.98
N ILE A 82 -1.51 -11.22 -13.92
CA ILE A 82 -2.57 -11.78 -13.07
C ILE A 82 -3.94 -11.46 -13.67
N GLY A 83 -4.07 -10.28 -14.27
CA GLY A 83 -5.27 -9.82 -14.96
C GLY A 83 -4.93 -9.08 -16.23
N GLU A 84 -5.80 -9.12 -17.22
CA GLU A 84 -5.62 -8.47 -18.50
C GLU A 84 -6.87 -7.66 -18.87
N TYR A 85 -6.66 -6.40 -19.27
CA TYR A 85 -7.72 -5.56 -19.84
C TYR A 85 -7.84 -5.85 -21.32
N ILE A 86 -9.05 -6.21 -21.75
CA ILE A 86 -9.34 -6.53 -23.13
C ILE A 86 -9.89 -5.30 -23.84
N ALA A 87 -9.27 -4.92 -24.95
CA ALA A 87 -9.73 -3.82 -25.78
C ALA A 87 -11.09 -4.15 -26.43
N GLN A 88 -12.03 -3.20 -26.38
CA GLN A 88 -13.33 -3.31 -27.05
C GLN A 88 -13.34 -2.64 -28.43
N GLY A 89 -12.33 -1.77 -28.70
CA GLY A 89 -12.17 -1.07 -29.97
C GLY A 89 -10.71 -0.99 -30.38
N ILE A 90 -10.49 -0.68 -31.66
CA ILE A 90 -9.13 -0.59 -32.22
C ILE A 90 -8.32 0.56 -31.56
N ASP A 91 -8.98 1.64 -31.18
CA ASP A 91 -8.33 2.80 -30.54
C ASP A 91 -7.95 2.55 -29.08
N ASP A 92 -8.54 1.54 -28.44
CA ASP A 92 -8.35 1.23 -27.01
C ASP A 92 -7.18 0.26 -26.77
N GLU A 93 -6.60 -0.36 -27.79
CA GLU A 93 -5.59 -1.41 -27.65
C GLU A 93 -4.36 -0.94 -26.85
N LYS A 94 -3.86 0.25 -27.17
CA LYS A 94 -2.70 0.82 -26.45
C LYS A 94 -3.02 1.15 -25.00
N ALA A 95 -4.21 1.71 -24.76
CA ALA A 95 -4.66 2.07 -23.41
C ALA A 95 -4.87 0.81 -22.56
N CYS A 96 -5.46 -0.24 -23.11
CA CYS A 96 -5.65 -1.52 -22.42
C CYS A 96 -4.33 -2.20 -22.05
N LYS A 97 -3.36 -2.19 -22.98
CA LYS A 97 -2.03 -2.73 -22.70
C LYS A 97 -1.33 -1.94 -21.59
N GLN A 98 -1.37 -0.62 -21.66
CA GLN A 98 -0.80 0.24 -20.60
C GLN A 98 -1.50 0.05 -19.25
N ALA A 99 -2.83 -0.08 -19.25
CA ALA A 99 -3.61 -0.36 -18.03
C ALA A 99 -3.27 -1.75 -17.45
N THR A 100 -3.09 -2.75 -18.31
CA THR A 100 -2.66 -4.11 -17.92
C THR A 100 -1.29 -4.08 -17.27
N ASP A 101 -0.31 -3.44 -17.91
CA ASP A 101 1.05 -3.31 -17.39
C ASP A 101 1.07 -2.55 -16.06
N TYR A 102 0.32 -1.45 -15.97
CA TYR A 102 0.20 -0.66 -14.74
C TYR A 102 -0.43 -1.47 -13.60
N ALA A 103 -1.55 -2.13 -13.85
CA ALA A 103 -2.25 -2.92 -12.83
C ALA A 103 -1.38 -4.07 -12.30
N ASN A 104 -0.70 -4.81 -13.18
CA ASN A 104 0.11 -5.96 -12.78
C ASN A 104 1.44 -5.56 -12.14
N THR A 105 2.11 -4.52 -12.65
CA THR A 105 3.45 -4.16 -12.20
C THR A 105 3.41 -3.19 -11.03
N ILE A 106 2.65 -2.10 -11.17
CA ILE A 106 2.61 -1.05 -10.14
C ILE A 106 1.64 -1.42 -9.03
N VAL A 107 0.35 -1.60 -9.37
CA VAL A 107 -0.68 -1.78 -8.35
C VAL A 107 -0.50 -3.09 -7.58
N LEU A 108 -0.33 -4.20 -8.28
CA LEU A 108 -0.27 -5.50 -7.62
C LEU A 108 1.11 -5.82 -7.02
N ARG A 109 2.21 -5.60 -7.77
CA ARG A 109 3.53 -6.05 -7.30
C ARG A 109 4.27 -4.99 -6.49
N GLN A 110 4.24 -3.73 -6.93
CA GLN A 110 5.04 -2.68 -6.31
C GLN A 110 4.35 -2.05 -5.10
N ASP A 111 3.07 -1.69 -5.21
CA ASP A 111 2.37 -0.94 -4.17
C ASP A 111 1.72 -1.83 -3.10
N ASN A 112 1.26 -3.03 -3.45
CA ASN A 112 0.36 -3.81 -2.58
C ASN A 112 0.82 -5.24 -2.25
N GLU A 113 2.00 -5.69 -2.67
CA GLU A 113 2.41 -7.09 -2.46
C GLU A 113 1.33 -8.10 -2.91
N GLY A 114 0.79 -7.91 -4.12
CA GLY A 114 -0.42 -8.59 -4.60
C GLY A 114 -0.38 -10.11 -4.51
N GLU A 115 0.79 -10.73 -4.67
CA GLU A 115 0.93 -12.19 -4.53
C GLU A 115 0.61 -12.67 -3.11
N ARG A 116 1.02 -11.89 -2.09
CA ARG A 116 0.69 -12.19 -0.69
C ARG A 116 -0.80 -12.03 -0.43
N ILE A 117 -1.39 -10.97 -0.94
CA ILE A 117 -2.83 -10.70 -0.79
C ILE A 117 -3.65 -11.81 -1.44
N LEU A 118 -3.28 -12.23 -2.65
CA LEU A 118 -3.95 -13.33 -3.35
C LEU A 118 -3.82 -14.65 -2.60
N TYR A 119 -2.63 -14.91 -2.03
CA TYR A 119 -2.41 -16.09 -1.21
C TYR A 119 -3.31 -16.08 0.04
N GLU A 120 -3.31 -14.98 0.78
CA GLU A 120 -4.11 -14.84 1.99
C GLU A 120 -5.62 -14.89 1.68
N TRP A 121 -6.05 -14.25 0.59
CA TRP A 121 -7.43 -14.32 0.13
C TRP A 121 -7.87 -15.74 -0.23
N ALA A 122 -7.03 -16.47 -0.96
CA ALA A 122 -7.30 -17.86 -1.32
C ALA A 122 -7.30 -18.78 -0.09
N TYR A 123 -6.37 -18.54 0.83
CA TYR A 123 -6.31 -19.28 2.10
C TYR A 123 -7.56 -19.05 2.93
N ASP A 124 -8.02 -17.81 3.08
CA ASP A 124 -9.26 -17.50 3.78
C ASP A 124 -10.49 -18.14 3.11
N ALA A 125 -10.54 -18.14 1.78
CA ALA A 125 -11.63 -18.78 1.05
C ALA A 125 -11.68 -20.30 1.29
N LEU A 126 -10.53 -20.97 1.36
CA LEU A 126 -10.44 -22.40 1.64
C LEU A 126 -10.71 -22.74 3.11
N THR A 127 -10.32 -21.88 4.03
CA THR A 127 -10.46 -22.12 5.47
C THR A 127 -11.80 -21.65 6.02
N GLN A 128 -12.31 -20.53 5.52
CA GLN A 128 -13.49 -19.86 6.07
C GLN A 128 -14.67 -19.79 5.08
N ILE A 129 -14.62 -20.58 4.00
CA ILE A 129 -15.66 -20.62 2.94
C ILE A 129 -15.65 -19.38 2.05
N VAL A 130 -15.37 -18.20 2.60
CA VAL A 130 -15.36 -16.92 1.86
C VAL A 130 -14.10 -16.15 2.21
N GLY A 131 -13.36 -15.75 1.19
CA GLY A 131 -12.28 -14.79 1.30
C GLY A 131 -12.77 -13.40 0.86
N VAL A 132 -12.48 -12.36 1.63
CA VAL A 132 -12.87 -10.98 1.33
C VAL A 132 -11.63 -10.09 1.29
N VAL A 133 -11.50 -9.31 0.21
CA VAL A 133 -10.44 -8.31 0.06
C VAL A 133 -11.11 -6.94 -0.09
N LYS A 134 -10.70 -5.99 0.72
CA LYS A 134 -11.14 -4.60 0.63
C LYS A 134 -10.16 -3.82 -0.22
N LEU A 135 -10.67 -3.19 -1.28
CA LEU A 135 -9.93 -2.27 -2.13
C LEU A 135 -10.34 -0.84 -1.80
N TYR A 136 -9.36 0.03 -1.59
CA TYR A 136 -9.61 1.44 -1.35
C TYR A 136 -8.45 2.29 -1.84
N TRP A 137 -8.75 3.53 -2.18
CA TRP A 137 -7.73 4.51 -2.57
C TRP A 137 -7.05 5.07 -1.34
N GLN A 138 -5.73 5.05 -1.32
CA GLN A 138 -4.93 5.61 -0.24
C GLN A 138 -3.95 6.63 -0.80
N GLU A 139 -3.86 7.79 -0.16
CA GLU A 139 -2.82 8.75 -0.42
C GLU A 139 -1.62 8.46 0.48
N LYS A 140 -0.51 8.08 -0.13
CA LYS A 140 0.78 7.92 0.55
C LYS A 140 1.67 9.07 0.18
N PHE A 141 2.32 9.65 1.17
CA PHE A 141 3.34 10.66 0.98
C PHE A 141 4.69 10.06 1.34
N ASP A 142 5.59 10.01 0.35
CA ASP A 142 7.00 9.69 0.59
C ASP A 142 7.74 11.00 0.83
N GLU A 143 8.30 11.15 2.02
CA GLU A 143 9.10 12.32 2.37
C GLU A 143 10.59 11.93 2.35
N SER A 144 11.36 12.59 1.50
CA SER A 144 12.81 12.50 1.50
C SER A 144 13.41 13.85 1.85
N LYS A 145 14.42 13.85 2.73
CA LYS A 145 15.13 15.06 3.10
C LYS A 145 16.48 15.08 2.41
N GLU A 146 16.75 16.14 1.70
CA GLU A 146 18.01 16.39 1.03
C GLU A 146 18.65 17.65 1.63
N LYS A 147 19.94 17.60 1.92
CA LYS A 147 20.69 18.73 2.45
C LYS A 147 21.70 19.17 1.42
N PHE A 148 21.60 20.41 1.03
CA PHE A 148 22.56 21.07 0.13
C PHE A 148 23.44 22.00 0.96
N GLU A 149 24.73 21.73 0.99
CA GLU A 149 25.71 22.53 1.75
C GLU A 149 26.60 23.34 0.80
N ASN A 150 27.01 24.52 1.25
CA ASN A 150 27.94 25.40 0.54
C ASN A 150 27.47 25.85 -0.86
N ILE A 151 26.19 26.18 -0.98
CA ILE A 151 25.61 26.69 -2.21
C ILE A 151 25.84 28.20 -2.32
N SER A 152 26.21 28.67 -3.51
CA SER A 152 26.29 30.10 -3.81
C SER A 152 24.90 30.71 -4.02
N ASP A 153 24.81 32.06 -3.96
CA ASP A 153 23.57 32.82 -4.22
C ASP A 153 22.91 32.43 -5.57
N ASP A 154 23.71 32.26 -6.62
CA ASP A 154 23.21 31.89 -7.95
C ASP A 154 22.63 30.46 -7.98
N GLN A 155 23.30 29.54 -7.29
CA GLN A 155 22.82 28.14 -7.17
C GLN A 155 21.56 28.06 -6.32
N LEU A 156 21.46 28.89 -5.28
CA LEU A 156 20.26 28.98 -4.47
C LEU A 156 19.08 29.53 -5.29
N ALA A 157 19.32 30.58 -6.09
CA ALA A 157 18.29 31.13 -6.97
C ALA A 157 17.80 30.10 -8.00
N ASP A 158 18.71 29.33 -8.60
CA ASP A 158 18.38 28.25 -9.54
C ASP A 158 17.57 27.14 -8.87
N LEU A 159 17.93 26.79 -7.64
CA LEU A 159 17.23 25.80 -6.83
C LEU A 159 15.81 26.26 -6.51
N VAL A 160 15.65 27.51 -6.06
CA VAL A 160 14.34 28.10 -5.77
C VAL A 160 13.49 28.20 -7.04
N GLN A 161 14.08 28.55 -8.17
CA GLN A 161 13.37 28.59 -9.44
C GLN A 161 12.87 27.22 -9.89
N LYS A 162 13.68 26.18 -9.73
CA LYS A 162 13.29 24.79 -10.00
C LYS A 162 12.19 24.31 -9.06
N MET A 163 12.24 24.76 -7.81
CA MET A 163 11.24 24.43 -6.78
C MET A 163 9.91 25.17 -6.98
N GLY A 164 9.95 26.42 -7.46
CA GLY A 164 8.74 27.22 -7.67
C GLY A 164 7.77 26.66 -8.71
N GLY A 165 8.20 25.69 -9.51
CA GLY A 165 7.37 24.95 -10.46
C GLY A 165 6.83 23.60 -9.96
N SER A 166 7.27 23.10 -8.81
CA SER A 166 6.84 21.81 -8.28
C SER A 166 6.22 21.94 -6.89
N THR A 167 5.01 21.43 -6.74
CA THR A 167 4.30 21.35 -5.45
C THR A 167 4.93 20.31 -4.50
N GLU A 168 5.97 19.62 -4.96
CA GLU A 168 6.57 18.47 -4.29
C GLU A 168 7.79 18.83 -3.42
N LEU A 169 8.35 20.03 -3.57
CA LEU A 169 9.58 20.43 -2.89
C LEU A 169 9.30 21.60 -1.95
N GLU A 170 9.70 21.46 -0.69
CA GLU A 170 9.54 22.48 0.35
C GLU A 170 10.89 22.71 1.04
N ILE A 171 11.29 23.98 1.20
CA ILE A 171 12.47 24.34 1.98
C ILE A 171 12.07 24.31 3.45
N THR A 172 12.67 23.40 4.20
CA THR A 172 12.40 23.24 5.65
C THR A 172 13.44 23.90 6.53
N GLY A 173 14.63 24.16 6.00
CA GLY A 173 15.70 24.82 6.73
C GLY A 173 16.59 25.64 5.81
N HIS A 174 17.02 26.82 6.27
CA HIS A 174 17.98 27.66 5.58
C HIS A 174 18.91 28.30 6.59
N SER A 175 20.20 28.16 6.39
CA SER A 175 21.24 28.89 7.11
C SER A 175 22.23 29.47 6.13
N SER A 176 22.76 30.66 6.44
CA SER A 176 23.77 31.34 5.61
C SER A 176 24.99 31.71 6.45
N GLU A 177 26.17 31.44 5.92
CA GLU A 177 27.43 31.86 6.46
C GLU A 177 28.13 32.80 5.50
N SER A 178 28.46 33.99 5.92
CA SER A 178 29.19 34.98 5.12
C SER A 178 30.67 34.96 5.48
N THR A 179 31.52 34.71 4.49
CA THR A 179 32.96 34.72 4.64
C THR A 179 33.51 35.89 3.83
N GLU A 180 34.27 36.75 4.50
CA GLU A 180 34.98 37.85 3.87
C GLU A 180 36.34 37.38 3.37
N GLN A 181 36.58 37.44 2.08
CA GLN A 181 37.87 37.11 1.46
C GLN A 181 38.45 38.31 0.75
N LEU A 182 39.74 38.58 1.03
CA LEU A 182 40.49 39.58 0.30
C LEU A 182 40.96 38.96 -1.00
N VAL A 183 40.41 39.40 -2.12
CA VAL A 183 40.81 38.94 -3.45
C VAL A 183 41.81 39.96 -4.00
N GLU A 184 43.06 39.52 -4.22
CA GLU A 184 44.08 40.29 -4.90
C GLU A 184 43.98 40.05 -6.41
N ASP A 185 44.07 41.12 -7.19
CA ASP A 185 44.05 41.00 -8.64
C ASP A 185 45.38 40.34 -9.11
N PRO A 186 45.33 39.23 -9.84
CA PRO A 186 46.52 38.51 -10.33
C PRO A 186 47.42 39.37 -11.21
N ASN A 187 46.91 40.45 -11.73
CA ASN A 187 47.68 41.39 -12.60
C ASN A 187 48.15 42.66 -11.91
N GLY A 188 47.84 42.85 -10.60
CA GLY A 188 48.31 43.97 -9.80
C GLY A 188 47.79 45.34 -10.20
N LEU A 189 46.75 45.42 -11.04
CA LEU A 189 46.21 46.65 -11.62
C LEU A 189 45.13 47.30 -10.75
N MET A 190 44.51 46.55 -9.85
CA MET A 190 43.47 47.05 -8.91
C MET A 190 43.87 46.85 -7.45
N PRO A 191 43.47 47.75 -6.56
CA PRO A 191 43.69 47.54 -5.14
C PRO A 191 42.89 46.30 -4.65
N PRO A 192 43.39 45.58 -3.63
CA PRO A 192 42.69 44.41 -3.11
C PRO A 192 41.29 44.78 -2.70
N GLN A 193 40.32 44.03 -3.20
CA GLN A 193 38.90 44.23 -2.89
C GLN A 193 38.43 43.19 -1.92
N MET A 194 37.68 43.61 -0.90
CA MET A 194 36.96 42.69 -0.04
C MET A 194 35.75 42.13 -0.76
N VAL A 195 35.75 40.85 -1.04
CA VAL A 195 34.59 40.14 -1.61
C VAL A 195 33.95 39.34 -0.49
N VAL A 196 32.71 39.68 -0.22
CA VAL A 196 31.86 38.88 0.71
C VAL A 196 31.25 37.75 -0.07
N THR A 197 31.63 36.53 0.23
CA THR A 197 31.01 35.35 -0.36
C THR A 197 30.06 34.75 0.67
N THR A 198 28.81 34.71 0.35
CA THR A 198 27.80 34.09 1.20
C THR A 198 27.59 32.65 0.73
N LEU A 199 27.75 31.71 1.65
CA LEU A 199 27.48 30.30 1.41
C LEU A 199 26.22 29.90 2.15
N HIS A 200 25.32 29.24 1.46
CA HIS A 200 24.03 28.80 1.98
C HIS A 200 24.02 27.31 2.21
N THR A 201 23.41 26.91 3.30
CA THR A 201 23.04 25.52 3.57
C THR A 201 21.52 25.45 3.61
N VAL A 202 20.96 24.64 2.73
CA VAL A 202 19.50 24.51 2.56
C VAL A 202 19.08 23.07 2.78
N GLU A 203 18.10 22.88 3.64
CA GLU A 203 17.43 21.60 3.80
C GLU A 203 16.11 21.64 3.04
N VAL A 204 15.97 20.69 2.12
CA VAL A 204 14.80 20.56 1.25
C VAL A 204 14.10 19.26 1.59
N THR A 205 12.82 19.35 1.87
CA THR A 205 11.96 18.17 2.01
C THR A 205 11.22 17.97 0.70
N ARG A 206 11.46 16.84 0.07
CA ARG A 206 10.73 16.40 -1.10
C ARG A 206 9.58 15.53 -0.66
N ARG A 207 8.35 15.96 -0.98
CA ARG A 207 7.13 15.25 -0.65
C ARG A 207 6.46 14.78 -1.93
N ILE A 208 6.54 13.48 -2.20
CA ILE A 208 5.92 12.88 -3.38
C ILE A 208 4.60 12.26 -2.93
N ASN A 209 3.50 12.75 -3.51
CA ASN A 209 2.20 12.10 -3.33
C ASN A 209 2.13 10.90 -4.28
N LYS A 210 2.08 9.70 -3.70
CA LYS A 210 1.88 8.44 -4.42
C LYS A 210 0.51 7.87 -4.05
N PRO A 211 -0.56 8.34 -4.70
CA PRO A 211 -1.85 7.70 -4.50
C PRO A 211 -1.76 6.26 -4.98
N CYS A 212 -2.11 5.31 -4.13
CA CYS A 212 -2.10 3.91 -4.47
C CYS A 212 -3.41 3.23 -4.11
N LEU A 213 -3.75 2.20 -4.86
CA LEU A 213 -4.85 1.32 -4.52
C LEU A 213 -4.38 0.41 -3.38
N ALA A 214 -4.87 0.66 -2.18
CA ALA A 214 -4.54 -0.16 -1.03
C ALA A 214 -5.54 -1.29 -0.87
N THR A 215 -5.04 -2.42 -0.39
CA THR A 215 -5.85 -3.58 -0.04
C THR A 215 -5.75 -3.82 1.45
N HIS A 216 -6.86 -4.15 2.06
CA HIS A 216 -6.89 -4.50 3.47
C HIS A 216 -7.47 -5.90 3.63
N LYS A 217 -6.75 -6.74 4.33
CA LYS A 217 -7.26 -8.03 4.78
C LYS A 217 -8.14 -7.77 6.00
N PRO A 218 -9.39 -8.23 6.02
CA PRO A 218 -10.14 -8.26 7.26
C PRO A 218 -9.38 -9.15 8.24
N ALA A 219 -9.14 -8.64 9.44
CA ALA A 219 -8.55 -9.46 10.49
C ALA A 219 -9.44 -10.69 10.72
N ALA A 220 -8.80 -11.84 10.86
CA ALA A 220 -9.51 -13.10 11.11
C ALA A 220 -10.26 -13.08 12.47
N ASP A 221 -10.00 -12.04 13.27
CA ASP A 221 -10.47 -11.88 14.65
C ASP A 221 -11.59 -10.82 14.78
N CYS A 222 -12.33 -10.52 13.69
CA CYS A 222 -13.50 -9.65 13.76
C CYS A 222 -14.79 -10.44 13.63
#